data_63fed4fff264686640bad1b4ff2b1d67
#
_entry.id   63fed4fff264686640bad1b4ff2b1d67
#
_cell.length_a   1.000
_cell.length_b   1.000
_cell.length_c   1.000
_cell.angle_alpha   90.00
_cell.angle_beta   90.00
_cell.angle_gamma   90.00
#
_symmetry.space_group_name_H-M   'P 1'
#
loop_
_entity.id
_entity.type
_entity.pdbx_description
1 polymer ?
#
loop_
_entity_poly.entity_id
_entity_poly.type
_entity_poly.pdbx_seq_one_letter_code
_entity_poly.pdbx_strand_id
1 'polypeptide(L)'
;MKNLVMGNDYIETYDDVFSTSLCSELIKLVEEKNERIENENRPNFYQRNIGNMPEYSGMYQKFSELGMNYLKELGYYDDLLPSKYGFEELRIKKYDVGDSFNKHVDVADYKSARRWIAFLVY
;
A
#
# COMPACT_ATOMS: atom_id res chain seq x y z
N MET A 1 -15.99 -15.60 12.36
CA MET A 1 -14.64 -16.05 12.75
C MET A 1 -13.90 -16.49 11.51
N LYS A 2 -12.74 -15.92 11.26
CA LYS A 2 -11.88 -16.34 10.16
C LYS A 2 -11.33 -17.74 10.39
N ASN A 3 -11.39 -18.58 9.38
CA ASN A 3 -10.60 -19.80 9.37
C ASN A 3 -9.13 -19.39 9.11
N LEU A 4 -8.27 -19.61 10.09
CA LEU A 4 -6.85 -19.38 9.96
C LEU A 4 -6.28 -20.38 8.95
N VAL A 5 -5.84 -19.88 7.81
CA VAL A 5 -5.12 -20.66 6.82
C VAL A 5 -3.64 -20.34 6.97
N MET A 6 -2.81 -21.35 7.19
CA MET A 6 -1.35 -21.15 7.33
C MET A 6 -0.79 -20.36 6.16
N GLY A 7 -0.08 -19.26 6.48
CA GLY A 7 0.50 -18.35 5.51
C GLY A 7 -0.37 -17.18 5.08
N ASN A 8 -1.68 -17.19 5.45
CA ASN A 8 -2.62 -16.11 5.12
C ASN A 8 -3.19 -15.37 6.33
N ASP A 9 -2.79 -15.74 7.53
CA ASP A 9 -3.33 -15.22 8.80
C ASP A 9 -3.11 -13.71 8.96
N TYR A 10 -2.12 -13.17 8.27
CA TYR A 10 -1.73 -11.78 8.34
C TYR A 10 -2.09 -10.98 7.07
N ILE A 11 -2.88 -11.58 6.19
CA ILE A 11 -3.38 -10.92 4.97
C ILE A 11 -4.89 -10.76 5.06
N GLU A 12 -5.34 -9.52 4.93
CA GLU A 12 -6.75 -9.16 4.90
C GLU A 12 -7.08 -8.43 3.61
N THR A 13 -8.22 -8.72 3.04
CA THR A 13 -8.71 -8.00 1.86
C THR A 13 -10.04 -7.32 2.15
N TYR A 14 -10.22 -6.13 1.61
CA TYR A 14 -11.41 -5.32 1.73
C TYR A 14 -11.86 -4.89 0.34
N ASP A 15 -13.10 -5.15 -0.01
CA ASP A 15 -13.66 -4.77 -1.29
C ASP A 15 -14.33 -3.40 -1.23
N ASP A 16 -14.45 -2.75 -2.36
CA ASP A 16 -15.18 -1.49 -2.54
C ASP A 16 -14.75 -0.36 -1.58
N VAL A 17 -13.47 -0.31 -1.25
CA VAL A 17 -12.91 0.68 -0.31
C VAL A 17 -12.93 2.09 -0.91
N PHE A 18 -12.56 2.20 -2.19
CA PHE A 18 -12.53 3.47 -2.91
C PHE A 18 -13.55 3.45 -4.05
N SER A 19 -14.12 4.62 -4.33
CA SER A 19 -15.12 4.74 -5.40
C SER A 19 -14.53 4.42 -6.78
N THR A 20 -15.35 3.91 -7.67
CA THR A 20 -14.98 3.68 -9.06
C THR A 20 -14.49 4.97 -9.73
N SER A 21 -15.11 6.10 -9.38
CA SER A 21 -14.73 7.43 -9.87
C SER A 21 -13.29 7.78 -9.46
N LEU A 22 -12.92 7.59 -8.19
CA LEU A 22 -11.56 7.81 -7.72
C LEU A 22 -10.55 6.87 -8.40
N CYS A 23 -10.88 5.61 -8.53
CA CYS A 23 -10.03 4.63 -9.20
C CYS A 23 -9.77 5.02 -10.66
N SER A 24 -10.80 5.45 -11.39
CA SER A 24 -10.67 5.91 -12.78
C SER A 24 -9.81 7.16 -12.90
N GLU A 25 -9.97 8.08 -11.97
CA GLU A 25 -9.16 9.30 -11.90
C GLU A 25 -7.67 8.99 -11.66
N LEU A 26 -7.37 8.07 -10.75
CA LEU A 26 -6.00 7.65 -10.45
C LEU A 26 -5.34 6.93 -11.63
N ILE A 27 -6.07 6.09 -12.34
CA ILE A 27 -5.59 5.43 -13.55
C ILE A 27 -5.22 6.47 -14.61
N LYS A 28 -6.11 7.40 -14.87
CA LYS A 28 -5.86 8.50 -15.81
C LYS A 28 -4.64 9.32 -15.41
N LEU A 29 -4.51 9.61 -14.13
CA LEU A 29 -3.41 10.39 -13.58
C LEU A 29 -2.05 9.73 -13.84
N VAL A 30 -1.91 8.43 -13.58
CA VAL A 30 -0.65 7.72 -13.80
C VAL A 30 -0.34 7.52 -15.28
N GLU A 31 -1.34 7.46 -16.14
CA GLU A 31 -1.16 7.41 -17.59
C GLU A 31 -0.68 8.73 -18.17
N GLU A 32 -1.17 9.85 -17.65
CA GLU A 32 -0.82 11.18 -18.13
C GLU A 32 0.54 11.66 -17.64
N LYS A 33 0.90 11.32 -16.40
CA LYS A 33 2.14 11.77 -15.77
C LYS A 33 2.72 10.76 -14.81
N ASN A 34 3.87 10.24 -15.15
CA ASN A 34 4.56 9.20 -14.38
C ASN A 34 6.08 9.30 -14.53
N GLU A 35 6.78 8.52 -13.73
CA GLU A 35 8.21 8.32 -13.75
C GLU A 35 8.51 6.85 -14.06
N ARG A 36 9.46 6.58 -14.97
CA ARG A 36 9.92 5.23 -15.24
C ARG A 36 10.93 4.78 -14.20
N ILE A 37 10.66 3.68 -13.56
CA ILE A 37 11.61 2.98 -12.68
C ILE A 37 12.13 1.76 -13.42
N GLU A 38 13.44 1.67 -13.58
CA GLU A 38 14.09 0.60 -14.31
C GLU A 38 15.41 0.22 -13.66
N ASN A 39 15.54 -1.03 -13.27
CA ASN A 39 16.72 -1.59 -12.66
C ASN A 39 17.10 -2.90 -13.35
N GLU A 40 18.41 -3.18 -13.47
CA GLU A 40 18.93 -4.42 -14.06
C GLU A 40 18.36 -5.67 -13.37
N ASN A 41 18.17 -5.62 -12.06
CA ASN A 41 17.67 -6.72 -11.24
C ASN A 41 16.21 -6.54 -10.83
N ARG A 42 15.46 -5.65 -11.50
CA ARG A 42 14.09 -5.31 -11.12
C ARG A 42 14.04 -4.48 -9.81
N PRO A 43 13.04 -3.64 -9.60
CA PRO A 43 11.75 -3.54 -10.29
C PRO A 43 11.77 -2.72 -11.60
N ASN A 44 10.80 -3.01 -12.48
CA ASN A 44 10.53 -2.23 -13.69
C ASN A 44 9.04 -1.89 -13.73
N PHE A 45 8.72 -0.63 -13.66
CA PHE A 45 7.34 -0.13 -13.73
C PHE A 45 7.33 1.39 -13.89
N TYR A 46 6.17 1.95 -14.14
CA TYR A 46 5.92 3.39 -14.03
C TYR A 46 5.32 3.71 -12.66
N GLN A 47 5.65 4.85 -12.11
CA GLN A 47 5.06 5.30 -10.85
C GLN A 47 4.81 6.79 -10.81
N ARG A 48 3.91 7.17 -9.91
CA ARG A 48 3.72 8.56 -9.50
C ARG A 48 3.47 8.62 -8.01
N ASN A 49 4.12 9.55 -7.32
CA ASN A 49 3.81 9.86 -5.94
C ASN A 49 2.56 10.74 -5.90
N ILE A 50 1.52 10.28 -5.24
CA ILE A 50 0.27 11.02 -5.03
C ILE A 50 0.07 11.43 -3.56
N GLY A 51 0.96 11.02 -2.69
CA GLY A 51 0.87 11.31 -1.25
C GLY A 51 1.02 12.79 -0.89
N ASN A 52 1.67 13.56 -1.77
CA ASN A 52 1.82 15.00 -1.61
C ASN A 52 0.73 15.82 -2.30
N MET A 53 -0.27 15.16 -2.88
CA MET A 53 -1.39 15.81 -3.56
C MET A 53 -2.58 15.95 -2.61
N PRO A 54 -3.00 17.18 -2.25
CA PRO A 54 -4.06 17.39 -1.25
C PRO A 54 -5.38 16.69 -1.57
N GLU A 55 -5.73 16.56 -2.84
CA GLU A 55 -6.95 15.91 -3.31
C GLU A 55 -7.03 14.42 -2.97
N TYR A 56 -5.90 13.78 -2.68
CA TYR A 56 -5.83 12.36 -2.34
C TYR A 56 -5.51 12.11 -0.86
N SER A 57 -5.43 13.15 -0.05
CA SER A 57 -5.10 13.03 1.39
C SER A 57 -6.12 12.20 2.18
N GLY A 58 -7.39 12.16 1.75
CA GLY A 58 -8.43 11.33 2.35
C GLY A 58 -8.17 9.83 2.28
N MET A 59 -7.32 9.38 1.36
CA MET A 59 -6.93 7.97 1.26
C MET A 59 -6.17 7.50 2.50
N TYR A 60 -5.33 8.36 3.08
CA TYR A 60 -4.59 8.04 4.31
C TYR A 60 -5.52 7.77 5.49
N GLN A 61 -6.59 8.54 5.62
CA GLN A 61 -7.59 8.31 6.67
C GLN A 61 -8.22 6.93 6.50
N LYS A 62 -8.56 6.55 5.27
CA LYS A 62 -9.13 5.24 4.97
C LYS A 62 -8.15 4.11 5.31
N PHE A 63 -6.88 4.25 4.96
CA PHE A 63 -5.85 3.29 5.36
C PHE A 63 -5.71 3.19 6.88
N SER A 64 -5.74 4.31 7.60
CA SER A 64 -5.72 4.29 9.07
C SER A 64 -6.88 3.49 9.64
N GLU A 65 -8.10 3.74 9.18
CA GLU A 65 -9.31 3.04 9.65
C GLU A 65 -9.20 1.53 9.41
N LEU A 66 -8.83 1.14 8.20
CA LEU A 66 -8.69 -0.27 7.83
C LEU A 66 -7.53 -0.94 8.54
N GLY A 67 -6.42 -0.25 8.71
CA GLY A 67 -5.26 -0.74 9.44
C GLY A 67 -5.57 -1.00 10.92
N MET A 68 -6.28 -0.10 11.57
CA MET A 68 -6.71 -0.30 12.97
C MET A 68 -7.69 -1.46 13.09
N ASN A 69 -8.60 -1.60 12.14
CA ASN A 69 -9.54 -2.72 12.10
C ASN A 69 -8.80 -4.06 11.92
N TYR A 70 -7.87 -4.10 10.99
CA TYR A 70 -6.99 -5.25 10.75
C TYR A 70 -6.24 -5.69 12.02
N LEU A 71 -5.65 -4.73 12.74
CA LEU A 71 -4.90 -5.03 13.96
C LEU A 71 -5.80 -5.55 15.08
N LYS A 72 -7.00 -5.01 15.22
CA LYS A 72 -8.00 -5.51 16.18
C LYS A 72 -8.41 -6.95 15.88
N GLU A 73 -8.61 -7.27 14.62
CA GLU A 73 -8.93 -8.64 14.19
C GLU A 73 -7.79 -9.62 14.49
N LEU A 74 -6.53 -9.16 14.42
CA LEU A 74 -5.37 -9.96 14.82
C LEU A 74 -5.18 -10.06 16.34
N GLY A 75 -5.96 -9.31 17.14
CA GLY A 75 -5.86 -9.32 18.60
C GLY A 75 -4.84 -8.35 19.18
N TYR A 76 -4.35 -7.41 18.40
CA TYR A 76 -3.46 -6.36 18.89
C TYR A 76 -4.28 -5.20 19.47
N TYR A 77 -3.95 -4.81 20.70
CA TYR A 77 -4.60 -3.73 21.42
C TYR A 77 -3.67 -2.51 21.53
N ASP A 78 -4.23 -1.37 21.88
CA ASP A 78 -3.54 -0.08 21.87
C ASP A 78 -2.22 -0.05 22.67
N ASP A 79 -2.10 -0.81 23.73
CA ASP A 79 -0.89 -0.91 24.55
C ASP A 79 0.26 -1.66 23.87
N LEU A 80 -0.04 -2.42 22.81
CA LEU A 80 0.94 -3.16 22.01
C LEU A 80 1.34 -2.43 20.73
N LEU A 81 0.73 -1.27 20.46
CA LEU A 81 0.92 -0.53 19.23
C LEU A 81 1.76 0.72 19.46
N PRO A 82 2.47 1.23 18.46
CA PRO A 82 3.13 2.51 18.56
C PRO A 82 2.14 3.62 18.86
N SER A 83 2.48 4.51 19.80
CA SER A 83 1.64 5.66 20.13
C SER A 83 1.59 6.69 19.01
N LYS A 84 2.58 6.68 18.15
CA LYS A 84 2.67 7.54 16.96
C LYS A 84 3.11 6.72 15.77
N TYR A 85 2.47 6.95 14.64
CA TYR A 85 2.82 6.36 13.36
C TYR A 85 2.55 7.35 12.23
N GLY A 86 3.16 7.12 11.09
CA GLY A 86 2.94 7.88 9.88
C GLY A 86 2.87 6.95 8.69
N PHE A 87 2.67 7.53 7.53
CA PHE A 87 2.67 6.80 6.27
C PHE A 87 3.90 7.17 5.46
N GLU A 88 4.47 6.21 4.77
CA GLU A 88 5.40 6.48 3.70
C GLU A 88 4.63 7.05 2.50
N GLU A 89 5.36 7.50 1.49
CA GLU A 89 4.77 8.06 0.29
C GLU A 89 3.75 7.12 -0.34
N LEU A 90 2.56 7.64 -0.60
CA LEU A 90 1.55 6.92 -1.36
C LEU A 90 1.89 7.01 -2.85
N ARG A 91 2.16 5.87 -3.46
CA ARG A 91 2.56 5.77 -4.85
C ARG A 91 1.57 4.96 -5.64
N ILE A 92 1.20 5.47 -6.80
CA ILE A 92 0.48 4.67 -7.80
C ILE A 92 1.50 4.11 -8.79
N LYS A 93 1.35 2.84 -9.13
CA LYS A 93 2.25 2.13 -10.03
C LYS A 93 1.48 1.58 -11.22
N LYS A 94 2.11 1.64 -12.37
CA LYS A 94 1.58 1.06 -13.63
C LYS A 94 2.58 0.06 -14.16
N TYR A 95 2.11 -1.12 -14.47
CA TYR A 95 2.90 -2.20 -15.05
C TYR A 95 2.45 -2.45 -16.49
N ASP A 96 3.34 -2.25 -17.44
CA ASP A 96 3.12 -2.66 -18.82
C ASP A 96 3.50 -4.13 -19.01
N VAL A 97 3.16 -4.69 -20.16
CA VAL A 97 3.55 -6.06 -20.49
C VAL A 97 5.07 -6.22 -20.39
N GLY A 98 5.51 -7.21 -19.63
CA GLY A 98 6.93 -7.46 -19.33
C GLY A 98 7.48 -6.74 -18.10
N ASP A 99 6.74 -5.79 -17.55
CA ASP A 99 7.12 -5.15 -16.29
C ASP A 99 6.89 -6.08 -15.10
N SER A 100 7.70 -5.94 -14.09
CA SER A 100 7.56 -6.75 -12.87
C SER A 100 8.28 -6.14 -11.68
N PHE A 101 7.87 -6.58 -10.52
CA PHE A 101 8.58 -6.39 -9.28
C PHE A 101 8.89 -7.79 -8.71
N ASN A 102 10.16 -8.14 -8.64
CA ASN A 102 10.56 -9.45 -8.15
C ASN A 102 10.17 -9.66 -6.69
N LYS A 103 10.08 -10.93 -6.30
CA LYS A 103 9.89 -11.30 -4.90
C LYS A 103 10.94 -10.61 -4.01
N HIS A 104 10.49 -9.93 -2.99
CA HIS A 104 11.33 -9.13 -2.09
C HIS A 104 10.73 -9.09 -0.70
N VAL A 105 11.46 -8.52 0.23
CA VAL A 105 10.99 -8.16 1.57
C VAL A 105 10.91 -6.64 1.68
N ASP A 106 9.87 -6.14 2.34
CA ASP A 106 9.68 -4.70 2.51
C ASP A 106 10.61 -4.11 3.58
N VAL A 107 10.98 -4.90 4.57
CA VAL A 107 11.92 -4.53 5.62
C VAL A 107 13.25 -5.21 5.32
N ALA A 108 14.11 -4.53 4.57
CA ALA A 108 15.35 -5.08 4.06
C ALA A 108 16.61 -4.48 4.68
N ASP A 109 16.51 -3.30 5.30
CA ASP A 109 17.64 -2.55 5.82
C ASP A 109 17.23 -1.70 7.03
N TYR A 110 18.19 -0.98 7.59
CA TYR A 110 17.94 -0.10 8.73
C TYR A 110 16.96 1.04 8.41
N LYS A 111 17.00 1.54 7.18
CA LYS A 111 16.13 2.63 6.73
C LYS A 111 14.66 2.21 6.67
N SER A 112 14.40 0.98 6.25
CA SER A 112 13.05 0.40 6.15
C SER A 112 12.57 -0.31 7.41
N ALA A 113 13.37 -0.35 8.47
CA ALA A 113 13.08 -1.09 9.70
C ALA A 113 11.84 -0.63 10.48
N ARG A 114 11.33 0.56 10.18
CA ARG A 114 10.11 1.11 10.82
C ARG A 114 8.81 0.66 10.16
N ARG A 115 8.88 0.00 9.02
CA ARG A 115 7.69 -0.50 8.33
C ARG A 115 7.09 -1.67 9.10
N TRP A 116 5.79 -1.63 9.31
CA TRP A 116 5.10 -2.68 10.07
C TRP A 116 3.76 -3.11 9.46
N ILE A 117 3.16 -2.31 8.59
CA ILE A 117 1.99 -2.67 7.79
C ILE A 117 2.20 -2.18 6.36
N ALA A 118 1.82 -3.00 5.40
CA ALA A 118 1.76 -2.63 3.99
C ALA A 118 0.30 -2.61 3.52
N PHE A 119 -0.05 -1.58 2.76
CA PHE A 119 -1.34 -1.45 2.11
C PHE A 119 -1.16 -1.50 0.60
N LEU A 120 -1.96 -2.34 -0.04
CA LEU A 120 -1.98 -2.47 -1.49
C LEU A 120 -3.42 -2.26 -1.98
N VAL A 121 -3.55 -1.50 -3.05
CA VAL A 121 -4.84 -1.25 -3.73
C VAL A 121 -4.71 -1.71 -5.18
N TYR A 122 -5.65 -2.53 -5.62
CA TYR A 122 -5.70 -3.04 -6.99
C TYR A 122 -6.97 -2.59 -7.69
#